data_93a8284024fd5e993928acd5eed57e7e
#
_entry.id   93a8284024fd5e993928acd5eed57e7e
#
_cell.length_a   1.000
_cell.length_b   1.000
_cell.length_c   1.000
_cell.angle_alpha   90.00
_cell.angle_beta   90.00
_cell.angle_gamma   90.00
#
_symmetry.space_group_name_H-M   'P 1'
#
loop_
_entity.id
_entity.type
_entity.pdbx_description
1 polymer ?
#
loop_
_entity_poly.entity_id
_entity_poly.type
_entity_poly.pdbx_seq_one_letter_code
_entity_poly.pdbx_strand_id
1 'polypeptide(L)'
;MVRNILVVILMAGLLASCGFKRKKYENPITKDTKQPDKVLYDRAIGDIEHGRYEVARITLNTLINTYDQSEFLAKAKLAVADSWYREGGAAGLAQAEAEYKDFILFYPTMEEAAESQEKVCMIHYRQMEKSDRDPNQAIRAEDECRQLIVQFPNSKFVDETQQLLRNIQEALADGEFKVGEFYYKRGSNFAAANRYAHVVDQYPLYSKADDALWEMGQSFARLGNRFRPQEGEAYARIVKDYPLSEYADNAKKKLQELELPVPEADPKALARMQWERDNRLKAGMISKSTSFLRRGPDVTTAARSGAPAMTTLRPSIPMSVPPQTGPGTFTGDVTATTVSDSTALDTKPDARANPPGSTQASATDPQSQQTASDQKSQKKKKKDKKQKQPADNSAPASSSSSSSSSTPKP
;
A
#
# COMPACT_ATOMS: atom_id res chain seq x y z
N MET A 1 30.31 7.73 54.50
CA MET A 1 30.70 9.08 54.03
C MET A 1 31.13 9.06 52.56
N VAL A 2 32.03 8.20 52.09
CA VAL A 2 32.51 8.16 50.67
C VAL A 2 31.41 8.04 49.63
N ARG A 3 30.38 7.20 49.87
CA ARG A 3 29.25 7.01 48.96
C ARG A 3 28.43 8.31 48.74
N ASN A 4 28.22 9.09 49.77
CA ASN A 4 27.46 10.32 49.68
C ASN A 4 28.27 11.45 48.98
N ILE A 5 29.61 11.45 49.14
CA ILE A 5 30.50 12.38 48.44
C ILE A 5 30.51 12.05 46.92
N LEU A 6 30.53 10.77 46.55
CA LEU A 6 30.47 10.36 45.14
C LEU A 6 29.15 10.76 44.47
N VAL A 7 28.02 10.63 45.15
CA VAL A 7 26.70 11.06 44.66
C VAL A 7 26.65 12.59 44.48
N VAL A 8 27.22 13.37 45.41
CA VAL A 8 27.26 14.82 45.27
C VAL A 8 28.16 15.28 44.12
N ILE A 9 29.29 14.62 43.87
CA ILE A 9 30.17 14.88 42.75
C ILE A 9 29.47 14.54 41.41
N LEU A 10 28.74 13.41 41.34
CA LEU A 10 27.99 13.03 40.18
C LEU A 10 26.85 14.02 39.87
N MET A 11 26.13 14.47 40.89
CA MET A 11 25.08 15.48 40.76
C MET A 11 25.66 16.86 40.33
N ALA A 12 26.80 17.23 40.91
CA ALA A 12 27.49 18.49 40.51
C ALA A 12 27.99 18.42 39.05
N GLY A 13 28.46 17.26 38.61
CA GLY A 13 28.84 17.02 37.20
C GLY A 13 27.69 17.13 36.22
N LEU A 14 26.50 16.63 36.60
CA LEU A 14 25.27 16.76 35.79
C LEU A 14 24.77 18.21 35.69
N LEU A 15 24.93 19.01 36.77
CA LEU A 15 24.55 20.42 36.78
C LEU A 15 25.50 21.29 35.97
N ALA A 16 26.78 20.95 35.90
CA ALA A 16 27.78 21.66 35.09
C ALA A 16 27.64 21.42 33.58
N SER A 17 26.97 20.36 33.19
CA SER A 17 26.74 20.00 31.78
C SER A 17 25.69 20.88 31.06
N CYS A 18 24.92 21.72 31.76
CA CYS A 18 23.88 22.57 31.19
C CYS A 18 24.35 23.96 30.72
N GLY A 19 25.62 24.13 30.46
CA GLY A 19 26.18 25.36 29.88
C GLY A 19 26.00 25.48 28.37
N PHE A 20 24.79 25.25 27.84
CA PHE A 20 24.48 25.52 26.42
C PHE A 20 24.50 27.03 26.18
N LYS A 21 25.64 27.56 25.64
CA LYS A 21 25.66 28.88 25.04
C LYS A 21 24.71 28.85 23.85
N ARG A 22 23.49 29.38 24.01
CA ARG A 22 22.59 29.64 22.89
C ARG A 22 23.29 30.62 21.96
N LYS A 23 23.77 30.16 20.80
CA LYS A 23 24.23 31.07 19.75
C LYS A 23 23.06 31.98 19.40
N LYS A 24 23.20 33.29 19.56
CA LYS A 24 22.23 34.25 19.06
C LYS A 24 22.03 34.00 17.56
N TYR A 25 20.79 33.91 17.13
CA TYR A 25 20.46 33.88 15.71
C TYR A 25 20.85 35.25 15.12
N GLU A 26 21.84 35.26 14.25
CA GLU A 26 22.22 36.41 13.46
C GLU A 26 21.57 36.28 12.09
N ASN A 27 20.90 37.36 11.65
CA ASN A 27 20.33 37.40 10.32
C ASN A 27 21.47 37.29 9.29
N PRO A 28 21.47 36.26 8.41
CA PRO A 28 22.53 36.06 7.43
C PRO A 28 22.55 37.12 6.33
N ILE A 29 21.46 37.89 6.20
CA ILE A 29 21.28 38.90 5.15
C ILE A 29 21.44 40.28 5.75
N THR A 30 22.38 41.05 5.19
CA THR A 30 22.57 42.49 5.42
C THR A 30 22.17 43.25 4.15
N LYS A 31 22.01 44.58 4.24
CA LYS A 31 21.63 45.43 3.10
C LYS A 31 22.59 45.33 1.91
N ASP A 32 23.83 44.95 2.17
CA ASP A 32 24.92 44.86 1.17
C ASP A 32 25.21 43.42 0.72
N THR A 33 24.36 42.45 1.09
CA THR A 33 24.57 41.05 0.74
C THR A 33 24.37 40.87 -0.75
N LYS A 34 25.42 40.44 -1.47
CA LYS A 34 25.33 40.00 -2.86
C LYS A 34 24.68 38.62 -2.88
N GLN A 35 23.68 38.41 -3.74
CA GLN A 35 22.93 37.17 -3.88
C GLN A 35 22.36 36.64 -2.55
N PRO A 36 21.41 37.36 -1.95
CA PRO A 36 20.86 36.99 -0.64
C PRO A 36 20.10 35.63 -0.68
N ASP A 37 19.53 35.28 -1.81
CA ASP A 37 18.88 34.01 -2.07
C ASP A 37 19.87 32.82 -1.99
N LYS A 38 21.06 32.96 -2.60
CA LYS A 38 22.14 31.97 -2.47
C LYS A 38 22.59 31.79 -1.02
N VAL A 39 22.79 32.92 -0.31
CA VAL A 39 23.23 32.88 1.10
C VAL A 39 22.20 32.15 1.96
N LEU A 40 20.89 32.36 1.73
CA LEU A 40 19.84 31.63 2.44
C LEU A 40 19.88 30.14 2.11
N TYR A 41 20.01 29.79 0.82
CA TYR A 41 20.10 28.43 0.36
C TYR A 41 21.27 27.67 1.01
N ASP A 42 22.50 28.21 0.86
CA ASP A 42 23.72 27.58 1.40
C ASP A 42 23.65 27.40 2.92
N ARG A 43 23.09 28.39 3.64
CA ARG A 43 22.87 28.27 5.07
C ARG A 43 21.89 27.15 5.43
N ALA A 44 20.77 27.07 4.71
CA ALA A 44 19.76 26.03 4.95
C ALA A 44 20.31 24.64 4.68
N ILE A 45 21.10 24.46 3.62
CA ILE A 45 21.77 23.19 3.36
C ILE A 45 22.71 22.81 4.50
N GLY A 46 23.52 23.75 4.99
CA GLY A 46 24.36 23.52 6.16
C GLY A 46 23.55 23.19 7.43
N ASP A 47 22.37 23.77 7.61
CA ASP A 47 21.49 23.44 8.72
C ASP A 47 20.90 22.00 8.58
N ILE A 48 20.57 21.56 7.37
CA ILE A 48 20.14 20.16 7.09
C ILE A 48 21.28 19.18 7.42
N GLU A 49 22.51 19.47 6.99
CA GLU A 49 23.68 18.62 7.25
C GLU A 49 23.97 18.46 8.74
N HIS A 50 23.68 19.49 9.54
CA HIS A 50 23.84 19.46 10.98
C HIS A 50 22.60 18.97 11.74
N GLY A 51 21.58 18.46 11.03
CA GLY A 51 20.33 17.94 11.62
C GLY A 51 19.40 19.01 12.20
N ARG A 52 19.58 20.28 11.82
CA ARG A 52 18.73 21.39 12.25
C ARG A 52 17.57 21.62 11.26
N TYR A 53 16.77 20.56 11.04
CA TYR A 53 15.78 20.50 9.97
C TYR A 53 14.73 21.61 10.04
N GLU A 54 14.19 21.91 11.21
CA GLU A 54 13.19 22.96 11.39
C GLU A 54 13.75 24.35 11.02
N VAL A 55 14.97 24.68 11.48
CA VAL A 55 15.63 25.95 11.14
C VAL A 55 15.90 26.06 9.64
N ALA A 56 16.34 24.97 9.04
CA ALA A 56 16.56 24.90 7.60
C ALA A 56 15.27 25.16 6.82
N ARG A 57 14.15 24.53 7.18
CA ARG A 57 12.85 24.75 6.53
C ARG A 57 12.37 26.19 6.67
N ILE A 58 12.52 26.80 7.84
CA ILE A 58 12.19 28.23 8.01
C ILE A 58 13.01 29.09 7.05
N THR A 59 14.31 28.82 6.93
CA THR A 59 15.21 29.56 6.04
C THR A 59 14.85 29.35 4.57
N LEU A 60 14.57 28.11 4.17
CA LEU A 60 14.15 27.76 2.80
C LEU A 60 12.81 28.41 2.45
N ASN A 61 11.83 28.35 3.34
CA ASN A 61 10.54 29.00 3.13
C ASN A 61 10.67 30.53 3.03
N THR A 62 11.60 31.12 3.76
CA THR A 62 11.91 32.54 3.60
C THR A 62 12.45 32.85 2.19
N LEU A 63 13.35 31.98 1.67
CA LEU A 63 13.84 32.11 0.29
C LEU A 63 12.68 31.97 -0.70
N ILE A 64 11.91 30.90 -0.60
CA ILE A 64 10.80 30.58 -1.52
C ILE A 64 9.77 31.71 -1.59
N ASN A 65 9.44 32.30 -0.42
CA ASN A 65 8.41 33.35 -0.35
C ASN A 65 8.91 34.77 -0.67
N THR A 66 10.24 35.01 -0.58
CA THR A 66 10.81 36.33 -0.79
C THR A 66 11.42 36.50 -2.17
N TYR A 67 11.94 35.41 -2.75
CA TYR A 67 12.73 35.44 -3.99
C TYR A 67 12.11 34.49 -5.04
N ASP A 68 10.92 34.82 -5.52
CA ASP A 68 10.12 34.01 -6.45
C ASP A 68 10.77 33.81 -7.83
N GLN A 69 11.74 34.69 -8.20
CA GLN A 69 12.51 34.60 -9.45
C GLN A 69 13.93 34.01 -9.23
N SER A 70 14.21 33.47 -8.06
CA SER A 70 15.53 32.89 -7.77
C SER A 70 15.82 31.62 -8.56
N GLU A 71 17.04 31.49 -9.08
CA GLU A 71 17.55 30.23 -9.65
C GLU A 71 17.59 29.07 -8.64
N PHE A 72 17.56 29.38 -7.34
CA PHE A 72 17.54 28.40 -6.25
C PHE A 72 16.14 27.96 -5.86
N LEU A 73 15.07 28.51 -6.46
CA LEU A 73 13.70 28.23 -6.04
C LEU A 73 13.35 26.74 -6.09
N ALA A 74 13.63 26.07 -7.22
CA ALA A 74 13.38 24.64 -7.37
C ALA A 74 14.22 23.81 -6.38
N LYS A 75 15.52 24.14 -6.27
CA LYS A 75 16.41 23.47 -5.31
C LYS A 75 16.00 23.70 -3.86
N ALA A 76 15.47 24.87 -3.54
CA ALA A 76 14.97 25.17 -2.19
C ALA A 76 13.73 24.33 -1.84
N LYS A 77 12.78 24.19 -2.78
CA LYS A 77 11.62 23.30 -2.60
C LYS A 77 12.04 21.85 -2.41
N LEU A 78 12.97 21.36 -3.22
CA LEU A 78 13.52 20.01 -3.07
C LEU A 78 14.21 19.83 -1.71
N ALA A 79 14.98 20.83 -1.26
CA ALA A 79 15.66 20.77 0.02
C ALA A 79 14.68 20.77 1.22
N VAL A 80 13.49 21.38 1.09
CA VAL A 80 12.40 21.25 2.09
C VAL A 80 11.97 19.79 2.18
N ALA A 81 11.69 19.13 1.05
CA ALA A 81 11.32 17.72 1.01
C ALA A 81 12.44 16.84 1.63
N ASP A 82 13.69 17.06 1.24
CA ASP A 82 14.85 16.34 1.78
C ASP A 82 15.01 16.53 3.29
N SER A 83 14.70 17.70 3.81
CA SER A 83 14.77 17.97 5.25
C SER A 83 13.76 17.12 6.04
N TRP A 84 12.52 17.01 5.54
CA TRP A 84 11.50 16.16 6.11
C TRP A 84 11.86 14.68 6.03
N TYR A 85 12.39 14.25 4.88
CA TYR A 85 12.82 12.85 4.67
C TYR A 85 13.94 12.45 5.63
N ARG A 86 14.95 13.34 5.84
CA ARG A 86 16.07 13.09 6.76
C ARG A 86 15.67 13.15 8.23
N GLU A 87 14.72 14.02 8.57
CA GLU A 87 14.15 14.08 9.93
C GLU A 87 13.43 12.74 10.24
N GLY A 88 12.71 12.19 9.28
CA GLY A 88 12.09 10.87 9.39
C GLY A 88 10.88 10.86 10.32
N GLY A 89 10.59 9.67 10.88
CA GLY A 89 9.36 9.45 11.62
C GLY A 89 8.12 9.42 10.71
N ALA A 90 6.97 9.01 11.26
CA ALA A 90 5.76 8.87 10.45
C ALA A 90 5.26 10.21 9.87
N ALA A 91 5.26 11.26 10.70
CA ALA A 91 4.83 12.59 10.28
C ALA A 91 5.81 13.23 9.28
N GLY A 92 7.13 13.12 9.54
CA GLY A 92 8.17 13.66 8.65
C GLY A 92 8.16 12.98 7.29
N LEU A 93 8.02 11.65 7.24
CA LEU A 93 7.93 10.91 5.97
C LEU A 93 6.65 11.23 5.18
N ALA A 94 5.51 11.41 5.86
CA ALA A 94 4.28 11.82 5.19
C ALA A 94 4.39 13.22 4.59
N GLN A 95 5.04 14.15 5.30
CA GLN A 95 5.29 15.51 4.79
C GLN A 95 6.30 15.48 3.63
N ALA A 96 7.37 14.67 3.75
CA ALA A 96 8.34 14.50 2.67
C ALA A 96 7.68 13.98 1.39
N GLU A 97 6.77 12.98 1.50
CA GLU A 97 5.99 12.47 0.37
C GLU A 97 5.22 13.59 -0.33
N ALA A 98 4.51 14.42 0.44
CA ALA A 98 3.74 15.54 -0.10
C ALA A 98 4.65 16.54 -0.85
N GLU A 99 5.74 16.97 -0.21
CA GLU A 99 6.67 17.94 -0.79
C GLU A 99 7.38 17.40 -2.05
N TYR A 100 7.77 16.10 -2.08
CA TYR A 100 8.33 15.48 -3.28
C TYR A 100 7.30 15.41 -4.43
N LYS A 101 6.05 15.05 -4.13
CA LYS A 101 4.97 15.02 -5.14
C LYS A 101 4.68 16.42 -5.69
N ASP A 102 4.68 17.43 -4.84
CA ASP A 102 4.57 18.82 -5.27
C ASP A 102 5.76 19.24 -6.16
N PHE A 103 6.98 18.83 -5.79
CA PHE A 103 8.15 19.09 -6.63
C PHE A 103 8.01 18.46 -8.03
N ILE A 104 7.61 17.18 -8.11
CA ILE A 104 7.40 16.48 -9.38
C ILE A 104 6.32 17.18 -10.21
N LEU A 105 5.25 17.65 -9.58
CA LEU A 105 4.15 18.33 -10.26
C LEU A 105 4.59 19.67 -10.87
N PHE A 106 5.40 20.46 -10.14
CA PHE A 106 5.84 21.77 -10.60
C PHE A 106 7.07 21.74 -11.51
N TYR A 107 7.92 20.73 -11.37
CA TYR A 107 9.20 20.61 -12.10
C TYR A 107 9.38 19.24 -12.77
N PRO A 108 8.40 18.74 -13.59
CA PRO A 108 8.40 17.37 -14.09
C PRO A 108 9.55 17.05 -15.06
N THR A 109 10.17 18.07 -15.65
CA THR A 109 11.26 17.91 -16.64
C THR A 109 12.66 17.98 -16.01
N MET A 110 12.77 18.29 -14.73
CA MET A 110 14.06 18.31 -14.04
C MET A 110 14.52 16.87 -13.74
N GLU A 111 15.82 16.63 -13.77
CA GLU A 111 16.39 15.31 -13.45
C GLU A 111 16.04 14.88 -12.01
N GLU A 112 15.98 15.84 -11.10
CA GLU A 112 15.62 15.67 -9.69
C GLU A 112 14.17 15.20 -9.48
N ALA A 113 13.29 15.35 -10.48
CA ALA A 113 11.94 14.82 -10.41
C ALA A 113 11.92 13.29 -10.34
N ALA A 114 12.80 12.63 -11.10
CA ALA A 114 12.96 11.19 -11.05
C ALA A 114 13.53 10.73 -9.69
N GLU A 115 14.49 11.48 -9.13
CA GLU A 115 15.01 11.21 -7.78
C GLU A 115 13.92 11.40 -6.71
N SER A 116 13.10 12.43 -6.84
CA SER A 116 11.97 12.68 -5.95
C SER A 116 10.98 11.53 -5.97
N GLN A 117 10.65 11.00 -7.15
CA GLN A 117 9.77 9.84 -7.29
C GLN A 117 10.40 8.56 -6.70
N GLU A 118 11.72 8.37 -6.84
CA GLU A 118 12.44 7.28 -6.17
C GLU A 118 12.31 7.39 -4.65
N LYS A 119 12.49 8.59 -4.07
CA LYS A 119 12.33 8.80 -2.64
C LYS A 119 10.90 8.54 -2.16
N VAL A 120 9.89 8.91 -2.93
CA VAL A 120 8.49 8.57 -2.61
C VAL A 120 8.27 7.04 -2.59
N CYS A 121 8.78 6.32 -3.60
CA CYS A 121 8.77 4.85 -3.60
C CYS A 121 9.47 4.29 -2.35
N MET A 122 10.66 4.80 -2.01
CA MET A 122 11.44 4.35 -0.86
C MET A 122 10.81 4.67 0.50
N ILE A 123 10.05 5.75 0.61
CA ILE A 123 9.27 6.07 1.83
C ILE A 123 8.34 4.91 2.18
N HIS A 124 7.57 4.44 1.21
CA HIS A 124 6.63 3.34 1.42
C HIS A 124 7.35 1.98 1.54
N TYR A 125 8.37 1.74 0.70
CA TYR A 125 9.16 0.50 0.76
C TYR A 125 9.77 0.25 2.15
N ARG A 126 10.34 1.27 2.78
CA ARG A 126 10.92 1.15 4.13
C ARG A 126 9.88 0.97 5.23
N GLN A 127 8.63 1.34 4.98
CA GLN A 127 7.53 1.18 5.92
C GLN A 127 6.76 -0.14 5.73
N MET A 128 7.14 -0.95 4.73
CA MET A 128 6.51 -2.26 4.52
C MET A 128 6.61 -3.14 5.75
N GLU A 129 5.51 -3.77 6.09
CA GLU A 129 5.45 -4.79 7.14
C GLU A 129 5.62 -6.19 6.55
N LYS A 130 5.64 -7.21 7.43
CA LYS A 130 5.68 -8.61 7.01
C LYS A 130 4.42 -8.96 6.21
N SER A 131 4.54 -9.91 5.30
CA SER A 131 3.46 -10.33 4.38
C SER A 131 2.18 -10.85 5.06
N ASP A 132 2.25 -11.20 6.35
CA ASP A 132 1.11 -11.62 7.18
C ASP A 132 0.41 -10.46 7.91
N ARG A 133 0.80 -9.21 7.62
CA ARG A 133 0.29 -7.99 8.25
C ARG A 133 -0.38 -7.08 7.24
N ASP A 134 -0.49 -5.78 7.58
CA ASP A 134 -1.11 -4.78 6.73
C ASP A 134 -0.30 -4.56 5.43
N PRO A 135 -0.88 -4.83 4.25
CA PRO A 135 -0.22 -4.64 2.96
C PRO A 135 -0.24 -3.20 2.46
N ASN A 136 -0.88 -2.23 3.15
CA ASN A 136 -1.12 -0.89 2.61
C ASN A 136 0.17 -0.18 2.17
N GLN A 137 1.25 -0.27 2.96
CA GLN A 137 2.51 0.35 2.59
C GLN A 137 3.17 -0.36 1.39
N ALA A 138 3.05 -1.69 1.30
CA ALA A 138 3.54 -2.43 0.15
C ALA A 138 2.77 -2.08 -1.14
N ILE A 139 1.47 -1.92 -1.04
CA ILE A 139 0.61 -1.50 -2.17
C ILE A 139 1.00 -0.11 -2.65
N ARG A 140 1.17 0.85 -1.74
CA ARG A 140 1.62 2.21 -2.10
C ARG A 140 3.03 2.19 -2.71
N ALA A 141 3.95 1.42 -2.12
CA ALA A 141 5.29 1.26 -2.67
C ALA A 141 5.25 0.70 -4.10
N GLU A 142 4.39 -0.29 -4.35
CA GLU A 142 4.21 -0.87 -5.69
C GLU A 142 3.74 0.18 -6.70
N ASP A 143 2.75 0.99 -6.34
CA ASP A 143 2.19 2.02 -7.21
C ASP A 143 3.22 3.13 -7.49
N GLU A 144 3.91 3.63 -6.47
CA GLU A 144 4.91 4.70 -6.63
C GLU A 144 6.17 4.24 -7.40
N CYS A 145 6.62 3.00 -7.18
CA CYS A 145 7.74 2.44 -7.94
C CYS A 145 7.37 2.22 -9.43
N ARG A 146 6.14 1.76 -9.72
CA ARG A 146 5.65 1.66 -11.10
C ARG A 146 5.58 3.04 -11.76
N GLN A 147 5.10 4.04 -11.02
CA GLN A 147 5.00 5.40 -11.51
C GLN A 147 6.36 5.94 -11.94
N LEU A 148 7.44 5.66 -11.18
CA LEU A 148 8.79 6.03 -11.58
C LEU A 148 9.18 5.42 -12.92
N ILE A 149 8.99 4.12 -13.09
CA ILE A 149 9.36 3.40 -14.31
C ILE A 149 8.59 3.92 -15.54
N VAL A 150 7.30 4.28 -15.33
CA VAL A 150 6.43 4.76 -16.41
C VAL A 150 6.71 6.23 -16.76
N GLN A 151 6.88 7.09 -15.75
CA GLN A 151 7.07 8.52 -15.97
C GLN A 151 8.50 8.88 -16.35
N PHE A 152 9.48 8.15 -15.83
CA PHE A 152 10.90 8.44 -16.04
C PHE A 152 11.67 7.24 -16.58
N PRO A 153 11.29 6.67 -17.76
CA PRO A 153 11.83 5.41 -18.27
C PRO A 153 13.32 5.45 -18.57
N ASN A 154 13.89 6.64 -18.78
CA ASN A 154 15.30 6.84 -19.09
C ASN A 154 16.13 7.27 -17.86
N SER A 155 15.53 7.26 -16.67
CA SER A 155 16.22 7.64 -15.44
C SER A 155 17.21 6.55 -15.01
N LYS A 156 18.33 6.97 -14.42
CA LYS A 156 19.32 6.08 -13.79
C LYS A 156 18.75 5.23 -12.64
N PHE A 157 17.59 5.60 -12.10
CA PHE A 157 16.93 4.89 -10.98
C PHE A 157 16.07 3.71 -11.46
N VAL A 158 15.84 3.54 -12.75
CA VAL A 158 14.90 2.52 -13.28
C VAL A 158 15.33 1.10 -12.93
N ASP A 159 16.58 0.74 -13.11
CA ASP A 159 17.06 -0.62 -12.86
C ASP A 159 16.95 -1.00 -11.38
N GLU A 160 17.32 -0.09 -10.47
CA GLU A 160 17.17 -0.29 -9.04
C GLU A 160 15.69 -0.37 -8.64
N THR A 161 14.86 0.51 -9.21
CA THR A 161 13.41 0.53 -8.94
C THR A 161 12.72 -0.74 -9.45
N GLN A 162 13.15 -1.31 -10.58
CA GLN A 162 12.65 -2.61 -11.03
C GLN A 162 12.95 -3.72 -10.01
N GLN A 163 14.14 -3.71 -9.39
CA GLN A 163 14.45 -4.66 -8.34
C GLN A 163 13.62 -4.43 -7.07
N LEU A 164 13.44 -3.15 -6.68
CA LEU A 164 12.54 -2.82 -5.57
C LEU A 164 11.12 -3.30 -5.84
N LEU A 165 10.63 -3.10 -7.06
CA LEU A 165 9.29 -3.54 -7.47
C LEU A 165 9.14 -5.07 -7.40
N ARG A 166 10.15 -5.84 -7.84
CA ARG A 166 10.16 -7.31 -7.67
C ARG A 166 10.12 -7.71 -6.20
N ASN A 167 10.87 -7.01 -5.34
CA ASN A 167 10.86 -7.26 -3.88
C ASN A 167 9.51 -6.98 -3.24
N ILE A 168 8.84 -5.89 -3.67
CA ILE A 168 7.51 -5.53 -3.19
C ILE A 168 6.50 -6.57 -3.62
N GLN A 169 6.54 -6.96 -4.90
CA GLN A 169 5.64 -7.98 -5.47
C GLN A 169 5.83 -9.34 -4.82
N GLU A 170 7.07 -9.71 -4.45
CA GLU A 170 7.33 -10.91 -3.64
C GLU A 170 6.58 -10.87 -2.30
N ALA A 171 6.64 -9.74 -1.59
CA ALA A 171 5.99 -9.59 -0.30
C ALA A 171 4.45 -9.61 -0.41
N LEU A 172 3.89 -8.94 -1.43
CA LEU A 172 2.45 -8.93 -1.68
C LEU A 172 1.93 -10.32 -2.08
N ALA A 173 2.66 -10.99 -2.98
CA ALA A 173 2.34 -12.35 -3.41
C ALA A 173 2.39 -13.35 -2.25
N ASP A 174 3.40 -13.25 -1.36
CA ASP A 174 3.51 -14.11 -0.18
C ASP A 174 2.33 -13.93 0.79
N GLY A 175 1.82 -12.70 0.92
CA GLY A 175 0.60 -12.42 1.68
C GLY A 175 -0.63 -13.12 1.10
N GLU A 176 -0.88 -12.94 -0.19
CA GLU A 176 -2.00 -13.57 -0.90
C GLU A 176 -1.87 -15.10 -0.93
N PHE A 177 -0.66 -15.62 -1.12
CA PHE A 177 -0.39 -17.05 -1.08
C PHE A 177 -0.77 -17.66 0.27
N LYS A 178 -0.38 -17.04 1.38
CA LYS A 178 -0.74 -17.48 2.74
C LYS A 178 -2.25 -17.46 2.98
N VAL A 179 -2.96 -16.50 2.42
CA VAL A 179 -4.43 -16.47 2.46
C VAL A 179 -5.01 -17.65 1.66
N GLY A 180 -4.42 -17.96 0.50
CA GLY A 180 -4.75 -19.15 -0.29
C GLY A 180 -4.57 -20.44 0.52
N GLU A 181 -3.41 -20.63 1.15
CA GLU A 181 -3.12 -21.78 2.03
C GLU A 181 -4.11 -21.91 3.19
N PHE A 182 -4.50 -20.78 3.79
CA PHE A 182 -5.49 -20.76 4.87
C PHE A 182 -6.84 -21.32 4.41
N TYR A 183 -7.32 -20.89 3.24
CA TYR A 183 -8.58 -21.42 2.68
C TYR A 183 -8.45 -22.87 2.25
N TYR A 184 -7.32 -23.27 1.65
CA TYR A 184 -7.06 -24.64 1.24
C TYR A 184 -7.08 -25.62 2.42
N LYS A 185 -6.39 -25.27 3.51
CA LYS A 185 -6.37 -26.07 4.75
C LYS A 185 -7.75 -26.20 5.40
N ARG A 186 -8.64 -25.23 5.18
CA ARG A 186 -10.04 -25.26 5.65
C ARG A 186 -11.01 -25.95 4.68
N GLY A 187 -10.54 -26.43 3.54
CA GLY A 187 -11.39 -27.08 2.54
C GLY A 187 -12.23 -26.11 1.71
N SER A 188 -12.02 -24.81 1.84
CA SER A 188 -12.68 -23.79 1.02
C SER A 188 -11.97 -23.65 -0.34
N ASN A 189 -12.05 -24.74 -1.14
CA ASN A 189 -11.24 -24.89 -2.35
C ASN A 189 -11.48 -23.80 -3.39
N PHE A 190 -12.71 -23.27 -3.53
CA PHE A 190 -12.98 -22.12 -4.42
C PHE A 190 -12.22 -20.86 -4.00
N ALA A 191 -12.27 -20.54 -2.72
CA ALA A 191 -11.58 -19.37 -2.21
C ALA A 191 -10.06 -19.53 -2.33
N ALA A 192 -9.55 -20.75 -2.08
CA ALA A 192 -8.14 -21.06 -2.27
C ALA A 192 -7.72 -20.89 -3.73
N ALA A 193 -8.43 -21.50 -4.68
CA ALA A 193 -8.13 -21.40 -6.10
C ALA A 193 -8.13 -19.94 -6.58
N ASN A 194 -9.09 -19.11 -6.14
CA ASN A 194 -9.14 -17.69 -6.49
C ASN A 194 -7.93 -16.90 -5.97
N ARG A 195 -7.48 -17.19 -4.75
CA ARG A 195 -6.29 -16.53 -4.19
C ARG A 195 -5.02 -16.96 -4.93
N TYR A 196 -4.86 -18.24 -5.21
CA TYR A 196 -3.74 -18.75 -5.99
C TYR A 196 -3.74 -18.21 -7.43
N ALA A 197 -4.90 -18.15 -8.08
CA ALA A 197 -5.04 -17.52 -9.40
C ALA A 197 -4.59 -16.05 -9.36
N HIS A 198 -5.03 -15.29 -8.35
CA HIS A 198 -4.59 -13.91 -8.17
C HIS A 198 -3.07 -13.81 -8.03
N VAL A 199 -2.44 -14.69 -7.25
CA VAL A 199 -0.97 -14.72 -7.09
C VAL A 199 -0.27 -14.92 -8.44
N VAL A 200 -0.66 -15.94 -9.21
CA VAL A 200 0.05 -16.30 -10.45
C VAL A 200 -0.22 -15.35 -11.60
N ASP A 201 -1.37 -14.70 -11.61
CA ASP A 201 -1.76 -13.73 -12.65
C ASP A 201 -1.17 -12.35 -12.41
N GLN A 202 -1.09 -11.92 -11.14
CA GLN A 202 -0.55 -10.61 -10.78
C GLN A 202 0.97 -10.64 -10.56
N TYR A 203 1.48 -11.73 -10.02
CA TYR A 203 2.88 -11.84 -9.59
C TYR A 203 3.58 -13.07 -10.17
N PRO A 204 3.71 -13.17 -11.50
CA PRO A 204 4.27 -14.36 -12.16
C PRO A 204 5.76 -14.60 -11.83
N LEU A 205 6.46 -13.60 -11.25
CA LEU A 205 7.85 -13.71 -10.80
C LEU A 205 7.97 -14.11 -9.33
N TYR A 206 6.84 -14.33 -8.64
CA TYR A 206 6.84 -14.76 -7.24
C TYR A 206 7.60 -16.07 -7.08
N SER A 207 8.42 -16.15 -6.03
CA SER A 207 9.33 -17.30 -5.81
C SER A 207 8.62 -18.64 -5.61
N LYS A 208 7.32 -18.62 -5.27
CA LYS A 208 6.45 -19.80 -5.09
C LYS A 208 5.24 -19.76 -6.03
N ALA A 209 5.40 -19.18 -7.21
CA ALA A 209 4.30 -19.13 -8.18
C ALA A 209 3.95 -20.52 -8.71
N ASP A 210 4.92 -21.42 -8.80
CA ASP A 210 4.74 -22.83 -9.12
C ASP A 210 4.04 -23.61 -8.00
N ASP A 211 4.35 -23.35 -6.72
CA ASP A 211 3.59 -23.86 -5.58
C ASP A 211 2.12 -23.41 -5.67
N ALA A 212 1.90 -22.11 -5.96
CA ALA A 212 0.54 -21.57 -6.08
C ALA A 212 -0.26 -22.24 -7.21
N LEU A 213 0.37 -22.49 -8.37
CA LEU A 213 -0.26 -23.22 -9.47
C LEU A 213 -0.58 -24.66 -9.10
N TRP A 214 0.35 -25.33 -8.40
CA TRP A 214 0.13 -26.71 -7.93
C TRP A 214 -1.04 -26.78 -6.97
N GLU A 215 -1.07 -25.95 -5.94
CA GLU A 215 -2.16 -25.88 -4.97
C GLU A 215 -3.49 -25.44 -5.62
N MET A 216 -3.46 -24.58 -6.65
CA MET A 216 -4.62 -24.20 -7.44
C MET A 216 -5.19 -25.42 -8.18
N GLY A 217 -4.35 -26.19 -8.86
CA GLY A 217 -4.73 -27.43 -9.53
C GLY A 217 -5.36 -28.44 -8.56
N GLN A 218 -4.72 -28.66 -7.39
CA GLN A 218 -5.25 -29.51 -6.34
C GLN A 218 -6.60 -29.01 -5.79
N SER A 219 -6.78 -27.68 -5.71
CA SER A 219 -8.05 -27.09 -5.28
C SER A 219 -9.17 -27.38 -6.28
N PHE A 220 -8.90 -27.24 -7.58
CA PHE A 220 -9.86 -27.57 -8.63
C PHE A 220 -10.17 -29.07 -8.70
N ALA A 221 -9.17 -29.94 -8.51
CA ALA A 221 -9.37 -31.40 -8.43
C ALA A 221 -10.37 -31.78 -7.33
N ARG A 222 -10.25 -31.15 -6.14
CA ARG A 222 -11.18 -31.36 -5.00
C ARG A 222 -12.59 -30.84 -5.27
N LEU A 223 -12.78 -29.90 -6.17
CA LEU A 223 -14.08 -29.36 -6.57
C LEU A 223 -14.82 -30.28 -7.58
N GLY A 224 -14.11 -31.26 -8.11
CA GLY A 224 -14.69 -32.31 -8.97
C GLY A 224 -14.67 -32.00 -10.47
N ASN A 225 -15.22 -32.92 -11.26
CA ASN A 225 -15.07 -32.98 -12.72
C ASN A 225 -15.51 -31.71 -13.48
N ARG A 226 -16.36 -30.88 -12.89
CA ARG A 226 -16.80 -29.61 -13.48
C ARG A 226 -15.62 -28.63 -13.70
N PHE A 227 -14.56 -28.74 -12.87
CA PHE A 227 -13.41 -27.87 -12.89
C PHE A 227 -12.17 -28.52 -13.53
N ARG A 228 -12.35 -29.67 -14.20
CA ARG A 228 -11.27 -30.35 -14.91
C ARG A 228 -10.53 -29.48 -15.92
N PRO A 229 -11.17 -28.56 -16.68
CA PRO A 229 -10.45 -27.65 -17.55
C PRO A 229 -9.52 -26.70 -16.80
N GLN A 230 -9.98 -26.11 -15.68
CA GLN A 230 -9.19 -25.18 -14.87
C GLN A 230 -8.05 -25.91 -14.12
N GLU A 231 -8.30 -27.14 -13.67
CA GLU A 231 -7.27 -28.03 -13.12
C GLU A 231 -6.16 -28.27 -14.15
N GLY A 232 -6.54 -28.64 -15.38
CA GLY A 232 -5.60 -28.87 -16.47
C GLY A 232 -4.82 -27.62 -16.85
N GLU A 233 -5.48 -26.46 -16.89
CA GLU A 233 -4.83 -25.18 -17.17
C GLU A 233 -3.75 -24.85 -16.12
N ALA A 234 -4.04 -25.08 -14.84
CA ALA A 234 -3.07 -24.86 -13.77
C ALA A 234 -1.80 -25.71 -13.95
N TYR A 235 -1.98 -27.03 -14.21
CA TYR A 235 -0.83 -27.90 -14.45
C TYR A 235 -0.10 -27.60 -15.77
N ALA A 236 -0.82 -27.20 -16.82
CA ALA A 236 -0.22 -26.81 -18.09
C ALA A 236 0.67 -25.56 -17.91
N ARG A 237 0.23 -24.58 -17.12
CA ARG A 237 1.05 -23.40 -16.81
C ARG A 237 2.33 -23.75 -16.05
N ILE A 238 2.32 -24.73 -15.15
CA ILE A 238 3.54 -25.20 -14.49
C ILE A 238 4.56 -25.71 -15.54
N VAL A 239 4.11 -26.61 -16.44
CA VAL A 239 4.99 -27.20 -17.45
C VAL A 239 5.55 -26.14 -18.40
N LYS A 240 4.72 -25.18 -18.80
CA LYS A 240 5.07 -24.14 -19.76
C LYS A 240 5.93 -23.03 -19.14
N ASP A 241 5.46 -22.43 -18.02
CA ASP A 241 6.00 -21.19 -17.49
C ASP A 241 7.04 -21.41 -16.37
N TYR A 242 7.03 -22.62 -15.76
CA TYR A 242 7.94 -23.02 -14.67
C TYR A 242 8.58 -24.39 -14.90
N PRO A 243 9.26 -24.60 -16.04
CA PRO A 243 9.75 -25.92 -16.45
C PRO A 243 10.81 -26.55 -15.54
N LEU A 244 11.48 -25.75 -14.68
CA LEU A 244 12.44 -26.24 -13.70
C LEU A 244 11.86 -26.36 -12.28
N SER A 245 10.53 -26.24 -12.15
CA SER A 245 9.82 -26.47 -10.91
C SER A 245 9.92 -27.94 -10.48
N GLU A 246 9.93 -28.19 -9.17
CA GLU A 246 9.82 -29.55 -8.61
C GLU A 246 8.49 -30.23 -8.96
N TYR A 247 7.46 -29.45 -9.31
CA TYR A 247 6.15 -29.95 -9.73
C TYR A 247 6.06 -30.27 -11.22
N ALA A 248 7.02 -29.89 -12.06
CA ALA A 248 6.92 -29.97 -13.53
C ALA A 248 6.61 -31.40 -14.01
N ASP A 249 7.32 -32.41 -13.48
CA ASP A 249 7.10 -33.79 -13.88
C ASP A 249 5.78 -34.36 -13.32
N ASN A 250 5.37 -33.97 -12.13
CA ASN A 250 4.09 -34.34 -11.57
C ASN A 250 2.93 -33.67 -12.34
N ALA A 251 3.10 -32.42 -12.76
CA ALA A 251 2.12 -31.71 -13.58
C ALA A 251 1.92 -32.39 -14.95
N LYS A 252 3.00 -32.85 -15.59
CA LYS A 252 2.90 -33.66 -16.84
C LYS A 252 2.10 -34.92 -16.64
N LYS A 253 2.34 -35.69 -15.53
CA LYS A 253 1.57 -36.87 -15.19
C LYS A 253 0.10 -36.54 -14.97
N LYS A 254 -0.21 -35.46 -14.26
CA LYS A 254 -1.59 -35.02 -14.04
C LYS A 254 -2.30 -34.67 -15.35
N LEU A 255 -1.63 -33.97 -16.27
CA LEU A 255 -2.19 -33.68 -17.58
C LEU A 255 -2.50 -34.98 -18.36
N GLN A 256 -1.61 -35.99 -18.31
CA GLN A 256 -1.82 -37.29 -18.93
C GLN A 256 -3.01 -38.03 -18.27
N GLU A 257 -3.12 -38.02 -16.93
CA GLU A 257 -4.29 -38.60 -16.22
C GLU A 257 -5.60 -37.91 -16.60
N LEU A 258 -5.53 -36.60 -16.89
CA LEU A 258 -6.67 -35.82 -17.36
C LEU A 258 -6.91 -35.96 -18.87
N GLU A 259 -6.10 -36.71 -19.60
CA GLU A 259 -6.18 -36.86 -21.08
C GLU A 259 -6.06 -35.50 -21.79
N LEU A 260 -5.28 -34.56 -21.21
CA LEU A 260 -5.03 -33.24 -21.77
C LEU A 260 -3.65 -33.16 -22.41
N PRO A 261 -3.45 -32.31 -23.43
CA PRO A 261 -2.17 -32.14 -24.07
C PRO A 261 -1.14 -31.56 -23.10
N VAL A 262 0.06 -32.14 -23.14
CA VAL A 262 1.21 -31.59 -22.36
C VAL A 262 1.88 -30.51 -23.20
N PRO A 263 1.88 -29.25 -22.77
CA PRO A 263 2.50 -28.17 -23.52
C PRO A 263 4.05 -28.27 -23.49
N GLU A 264 4.70 -27.68 -24.49
CA GLU A 264 6.14 -27.47 -24.47
C GLU A 264 6.50 -26.33 -23.51
N ALA A 265 7.70 -26.43 -22.92
CA ALA A 265 8.23 -25.39 -22.06
C ALA A 265 8.55 -24.11 -22.85
N ASP A 266 8.20 -22.94 -22.30
CA ASP A 266 8.60 -21.67 -22.88
C ASP A 266 10.13 -21.49 -22.75
N PRO A 267 10.86 -21.34 -23.87
CA PRO A 267 12.30 -21.15 -23.83
C PRO A 267 12.76 -19.95 -23.01
N LYS A 268 11.97 -18.88 -23.00
CA LYS A 268 12.26 -17.67 -22.20
C LYS A 268 12.12 -17.94 -20.71
N ALA A 269 11.06 -18.66 -20.33
CA ALA A 269 10.83 -19.07 -18.94
C ALA A 269 11.94 -20.01 -18.46
N LEU A 270 12.34 -20.98 -19.30
CA LEU A 270 13.44 -21.89 -19.00
C LEU A 270 14.75 -21.14 -18.77
N ALA A 271 15.13 -20.26 -19.70
CA ALA A 271 16.36 -19.47 -19.59
C ALA A 271 16.36 -18.58 -18.33
N ARG A 272 15.22 -17.93 -18.04
CA ARG A 272 15.06 -17.13 -16.81
C ARG A 272 15.28 -17.99 -15.56
N MET A 273 14.61 -19.13 -15.45
CA MET A 273 14.71 -20.00 -14.28
C MET A 273 16.13 -20.58 -14.11
N GLN A 274 16.83 -20.89 -15.21
CA GLN A 274 18.24 -21.28 -15.17
C GLN A 274 19.10 -20.18 -14.59
N TRP A 275 18.94 -18.96 -15.12
CA TRP A 275 19.67 -17.79 -14.65
C TRP A 275 19.40 -17.51 -13.15
N GLU A 276 18.14 -17.55 -12.72
CA GLU A 276 17.75 -17.36 -11.31
C GLU A 276 18.37 -18.42 -10.40
N ARG A 277 18.40 -19.68 -10.81
CA ARG A 277 19.02 -20.76 -10.04
C ARG A 277 20.52 -20.54 -9.87
N ASP A 278 21.20 -20.10 -10.93
CA ASP A 278 22.66 -19.92 -10.93
C ASP A 278 23.07 -18.63 -10.15
N ASN A 279 22.19 -17.62 -10.12
CA ASN A 279 22.43 -16.33 -9.48
C ASN A 279 21.68 -16.16 -8.14
N ARG A 280 21.09 -17.22 -7.60
CA ARG A 280 20.32 -17.15 -6.35
C ARG A 280 21.23 -16.77 -5.18
N LEU A 281 20.85 -15.74 -4.43
CA LEU A 281 21.53 -15.37 -3.20
C LEU A 281 21.32 -16.48 -2.16
N LYS A 282 22.40 -17.10 -1.71
CA LYS A 282 22.35 -18.02 -0.59
C LYS A 282 22.19 -17.19 0.68
N ALA A 283 21.01 -17.26 1.29
CA ALA A 283 20.79 -16.65 2.60
C ALA A 283 21.77 -17.24 3.62
N GLY A 284 22.61 -16.41 4.23
CA GLY A 284 23.54 -16.83 5.25
C GLY A 284 22.81 -17.44 6.47
N MET A 285 23.41 -18.40 7.16
CA MET A 285 22.82 -19.05 8.34
C MET A 285 22.37 -18.02 9.41
N ILE A 286 23.14 -16.96 9.62
CA ILE A 286 22.83 -15.89 10.57
C ILE A 286 21.58 -15.10 10.14
N SER A 287 21.42 -14.86 8.83
CA SER A 287 20.25 -14.17 8.29
C SER A 287 18.95 -14.94 8.56
N LYS A 288 18.98 -16.26 8.45
CA LYS A 288 17.80 -17.12 8.73
C LYS A 288 17.45 -17.13 10.22
N SER A 289 18.44 -17.19 11.12
CA SER A 289 18.21 -17.23 12.56
C SER A 289 17.70 -15.89 13.13
N THR A 290 17.98 -14.77 12.48
CA THR A 290 17.53 -13.44 12.91
C THR A 290 16.33 -12.90 12.13
N SER A 291 15.77 -13.66 11.21
CA SER A 291 14.63 -13.23 10.36
C SER A 291 13.38 -12.86 11.18
N PHE A 292 13.19 -13.51 12.35
CA PHE A 292 12.06 -13.20 13.24
C PHE A 292 12.14 -11.80 13.87
N LEU A 293 13.36 -11.24 14.00
CA LEU A 293 13.59 -9.90 14.54
C LEU A 293 13.41 -8.79 13.47
N ARG A 294 13.37 -9.14 12.20
CA ARG A 294 13.15 -8.16 11.11
C ARG A 294 11.72 -7.63 11.17
N ARG A 295 11.59 -6.31 11.08
CA ARG A 295 10.28 -5.65 11.00
C ARG A 295 9.63 -5.80 9.62
N GLY A 296 10.42 -5.70 8.55
CA GLY A 296 9.96 -5.79 7.17
C GLY A 296 9.81 -7.23 6.66
N PRO A 297 9.27 -7.40 5.43
CA PRO A 297 9.10 -8.69 4.78
C PRO A 297 10.44 -9.35 4.44
N ASP A 298 10.42 -10.66 4.24
CA ASP A 298 11.57 -11.38 3.69
C ASP A 298 11.47 -11.36 2.16
N VAL A 299 12.36 -10.61 1.54
CA VAL A 299 12.45 -10.46 0.08
C VAL A 299 13.71 -11.13 -0.50
N THR A 300 14.36 -11.99 0.28
CA THR A 300 15.60 -12.66 -0.14
C THR A 300 15.39 -13.65 -1.28
N THR A 301 14.16 -14.13 -1.44
CA THR A 301 13.74 -15.06 -2.48
C THR A 301 13.19 -14.37 -3.73
N ALA A 302 13.00 -13.04 -3.67
CA ALA A 302 12.49 -12.27 -4.81
C ALA A 302 13.35 -12.47 -6.07
N ALA A 303 12.69 -12.54 -7.22
CA ALA A 303 13.33 -12.66 -8.52
C ALA A 303 14.31 -11.51 -8.74
N ARG A 304 15.44 -11.82 -9.40
CA ARG A 304 16.48 -10.85 -9.74
C ARG A 304 16.49 -10.52 -11.22
N SER A 305 15.76 -11.28 -12.00
CA SER A 305 15.61 -11.12 -13.44
C SER A 305 14.11 -11.12 -13.83
N GLY A 306 13.85 -10.72 -15.05
CA GLY A 306 12.49 -10.62 -15.58
C GLY A 306 11.84 -9.27 -15.28
N ALA A 307 10.93 -8.89 -16.16
CA ALA A 307 10.16 -7.65 -16.01
C ALA A 307 9.12 -7.82 -14.90
N PRO A 308 9.10 -6.93 -13.88
CA PRO A 308 8.06 -6.96 -12.87
C PRO A 308 6.69 -6.64 -13.49
N ALA A 309 5.61 -7.08 -12.85
CA ALA A 309 4.27 -6.77 -13.33
C ALA A 309 3.99 -5.26 -13.23
N MET A 310 3.61 -4.67 -14.37
CA MET A 310 3.34 -3.22 -14.48
C MET A 310 1.85 -2.88 -14.40
N THR A 311 0.97 -3.89 -14.35
CA THR A 311 -0.48 -3.72 -14.29
C THR A 311 -1.03 -4.16 -12.94
N THR A 312 -1.99 -3.42 -12.42
CA THR A 312 -2.76 -3.77 -11.20
C THR A 312 -4.14 -4.29 -11.57
N LEU A 313 -4.21 -5.43 -12.23
CA LEU A 313 -5.49 -6.09 -12.40
C LEU A 313 -5.85 -6.82 -11.10
N ARG A 314 -6.51 -6.12 -10.20
CA ARG A 314 -7.13 -6.78 -9.02
C ARG A 314 -8.55 -7.15 -9.38
N PRO A 315 -8.87 -8.43 -9.61
CA PRO A 315 -10.24 -8.83 -9.86
C PRO A 315 -11.07 -8.49 -8.62
N SER A 316 -12.05 -7.62 -8.80
CA SER A 316 -12.98 -7.24 -7.72
C SER A 316 -13.98 -8.36 -7.40
N ILE A 317 -14.17 -9.31 -8.31
CA ILE A 317 -15.12 -10.41 -8.20
C ILE A 317 -14.38 -11.73 -8.33
N PRO A 318 -14.46 -12.64 -7.34
CA PRO A 318 -13.90 -13.99 -7.44
C PRO A 318 -14.51 -14.77 -8.62
N MET A 319 -13.72 -15.61 -9.30
CA MET A 319 -14.18 -16.44 -10.43
C MET A 319 -15.34 -17.38 -10.06
N SER A 320 -15.49 -17.70 -8.78
CA SER A 320 -16.58 -18.55 -8.27
C SER A 320 -17.93 -17.82 -8.14
N VAL A 321 -17.94 -16.50 -8.24
CA VAL A 321 -19.17 -15.70 -8.20
C VAL A 321 -19.69 -15.56 -9.62
N PRO A 322 -20.87 -16.12 -9.95
CA PRO A 322 -21.47 -15.91 -11.27
C PRO A 322 -21.68 -14.42 -11.51
N PRO A 323 -21.49 -13.91 -12.73
CA PRO A 323 -21.84 -12.53 -13.04
C PRO A 323 -23.32 -12.32 -12.70
N GLN A 324 -23.62 -11.20 -12.02
CA GLN A 324 -25.00 -10.87 -11.69
C GLN A 324 -25.78 -10.62 -12.99
N THR A 325 -26.61 -11.58 -13.37
CA THR A 325 -27.60 -11.45 -14.45
C THR A 325 -28.91 -10.99 -13.82
N GLY A 326 -29.02 -9.70 -13.48
CA GLY A 326 -30.26 -9.08 -12.99
C GLY A 326 -30.82 -8.11 -14.02
N PRO A 327 -32.12 -7.77 -13.95
CA PRO A 327 -32.67 -6.67 -14.74
C PRO A 327 -32.04 -5.35 -14.28
N GLY A 328 -31.05 -4.88 -15.04
CA GLY A 328 -30.21 -3.74 -14.72
C GLY A 328 -28.72 -3.97 -14.96
N THR A 329 -28.31 -5.20 -15.26
CA THR A 329 -26.94 -5.47 -15.68
C THR A 329 -26.75 -4.93 -17.10
N PHE A 330 -25.91 -3.94 -17.25
CA PHE A 330 -25.54 -3.41 -18.55
C PHE A 330 -24.73 -4.47 -19.29
N THR A 331 -25.35 -5.09 -20.29
CA THR A 331 -24.73 -6.09 -21.19
C THR A 331 -24.26 -5.48 -22.52
N GLY A 332 -24.19 -4.15 -22.62
CA GLY A 332 -23.75 -3.48 -23.84
C GLY A 332 -22.27 -3.13 -23.81
N ASP A 333 -21.65 -3.22 -24.96
CA ASP A 333 -20.30 -2.67 -25.18
C ASP A 333 -20.30 -1.17 -24.85
N VAL A 334 -19.40 -0.76 -23.95
CA VAL A 334 -19.15 0.65 -23.68
C VAL A 334 -18.25 1.18 -24.81
N THR A 335 -18.86 1.66 -25.85
CA THR A 335 -18.15 2.45 -26.87
C THR A 335 -17.96 3.88 -26.38
N ALA A 336 -16.74 4.25 -26.09
CA ALA A 336 -16.36 5.65 -25.86
C ALA A 336 -16.41 6.37 -27.20
N THR A 337 -17.48 7.13 -27.45
CA THR A 337 -17.54 8.06 -28.58
C THR A 337 -17.09 9.44 -28.10
N THR A 338 -16.22 10.09 -28.87
CA THR A 338 -15.90 11.51 -28.65
C THR A 338 -17.17 12.32 -28.78
N VAL A 339 -17.55 13.05 -27.73
CA VAL A 339 -18.66 14.00 -27.77
C VAL A 339 -18.22 15.18 -28.64
N SER A 340 -18.72 15.22 -29.87
CA SER A 340 -18.42 16.28 -30.82
C SER A 340 -19.36 17.52 -30.70
N ASP A 341 -20.43 17.42 -29.91
CA ASP A 341 -21.39 18.49 -29.67
C ASP A 341 -21.45 18.88 -28.20
N SER A 342 -21.06 20.12 -27.91
CA SER A 342 -21.16 20.75 -26.58
C SER A 342 -22.59 20.82 -26.03
N THR A 343 -23.59 20.74 -26.88
CA THR A 343 -25.03 20.77 -26.55
C THR A 343 -25.53 19.47 -25.86
N ALA A 344 -24.87 18.34 -26.04
CA ALA A 344 -25.30 17.08 -25.41
C ALA A 344 -24.97 17.00 -23.89
N LEU A 345 -23.98 17.77 -23.43
CA LEU A 345 -23.65 17.91 -22.02
C LEU A 345 -24.54 18.95 -21.32
N ASP A 346 -24.95 20.01 -22.05
CA ASP A 346 -25.75 21.10 -21.50
C ASP A 346 -27.25 20.77 -21.42
N THR A 347 -27.72 19.73 -22.11
CA THR A 347 -29.13 19.32 -22.10
C THR A 347 -29.46 18.28 -21.01
N LYS A 348 -28.48 17.68 -20.34
CA LYS A 348 -28.73 16.82 -19.21
C LYS A 348 -28.41 17.57 -17.91
N PRO A 349 -29.39 17.75 -17.01
CA PRO A 349 -29.11 18.35 -15.71
C PRO A 349 -28.02 17.56 -14.98
N ASP A 350 -27.05 18.28 -14.41
CA ASP A 350 -25.96 17.70 -13.64
C ASP A 350 -26.55 16.78 -12.56
N ALA A 351 -26.15 15.53 -12.54
CA ALA A 351 -26.57 14.55 -11.54
C ALA A 351 -26.26 14.99 -10.08
N ARG A 352 -25.39 15.99 -9.93
CA ARG A 352 -25.08 16.61 -8.63
C ARG A 352 -26.11 17.65 -8.21
N ALA A 353 -26.90 18.19 -9.14
CA ALA A 353 -27.97 19.16 -8.87
C ALA A 353 -29.22 18.49 -8.30
N ASN A 354 -29.38 17.17 -8.48
CA ASN A 354 -30.50 16.40 -7.97
C ASN A 354 -29.97 15.20 -7.18
N PRO A 355 -29.70 15.33 -5.88
CA PRO A 355 -29.37 14.20 -5.04
C PRO A 355 -30.50 13.16 -5.05
N PRO A 356 -30.21 11.85 -5.05
CA PRO A 356 -31.22 10.80 -5.07
C PRO A 356 -32.13 10.94 -3.85
N GLY A 357 -33.40 11.31 -4.08
CA GLY A 357 -34.42 11.53 -3.04
C GLY A 357 -35.28 12.80 -3.20
N SER A 358 -34.95 13.72 -4.12
CA SER A 358 -35.83 14.85 -4.42
C SER A 358 -36.79 14.49 -5.58
N THR A 359 -37.98 14.07 -5.26
CA THR A 359 -39.12 14.00 -6.20
C THR A 359 -39.47 15.43 -6.63
N GLN A 360 -39.06 15.86 -7.80
CA GLN A 360 -39.60 17.07 -8.41
C GLN A 360 -41.07 16.83 -8.75
N ALA A 361 -41.93 17.50 -8.01
CA ALA A 361 -43.32 17.71 -8.46
C ALA A 361 -43.31 18.58 -9.71
N SER A 362 -43.84 18.05 -10.80
CA SER A 362 -44.07 18.79 -12.04
C SER A 362 -44.93 20.03 -11.76
N ALA A 363 -44.37 21.19 -12.04
CA ALA A 363 -45.14 22.43 -12.08
C ALA A 363 -46.04 22.40 -13.31
N THR A 364 -47.30 22.16 -13.08
CA THR A 364 -48.37 22.50 -14.05
C THR A 364 -49.08 23.74 -13.53
N ASP A 365 -49.26 24.70 -14.40
CA ASP A 365 -49.83 26.03 -14.23
C ASP A 365 -51.16 26.04 -13.44
N PRO A 366 -51.42 27.09 -12.66
CA PRO A 366 -52.63 27.17 -11.85
C PRO A 366 -53.76 27.92 -12.52
N GLN A 367 -54.81 27.23 -12.84
CA GLN A 367 -56.13 27.91 -12.92
C GLN A 367 -57.22 27.04 -12.35
N SER A 368 -57.90 27.63 -11.35
CA SER A 368 -59.26 27.34 -10.82
C SER A 368 -59.45 26.08 -10.00
N GLN A 369 -59.58 26.19 -8.71
CA GLN A 369 -60.85 26.26 -7.96
C GLN A 369 -60.61 26.17 -6.43
N GLN A 370 -61.13 27.17 -5.74
CA GLN A 370 -61.40 27.21 -4.33
C GLN A 370 -62.38 26.07 -3.96
N THR A 371 -62.17 25.41 -2.83
CA THR A 371 -63.09 25.34 -1.69
C THR A 371 -62.76 24.14 -0.76
N ALA A 372 -62.77 24.45 0.52
CA ALA A 372 -63.07 23.58 1.69
C ALA A 372 -62.07 22.43 1.95
N SER A 373 -61.40 22.36 3.02
CA SER A 373 -61.84 22.39 4.42
C SER A 373 -60.65 22.32 5.37
N ASP A 374 -60.65 23.25 6.30
CA ASP A 374 -59.96 23.16 7.58
C ASP A 374 -60.34 21.91 8.36
N GLN A 375 -59.46 21.54 9.26
CA GLN A 375 -59.57 20.60 10.38
C GLN A 375 -58.85 19.28 10.22
N LYS A 376 -57.61 19.27 10.72
CA LYS A 376 -57.07 18.26 11.64
C LYS A 376 -55.54 18.28 11.73
N SER A 377 -55.04 19.22 12.47
CA SER A 377 -53.69 19.10 13.02
C SER A 377 -53.53 19.82 14.34
N GLN A 378 -54.23 19.33 15.32
CA GLN A 378 -53.94 19.59 16.73
C GLN A 378 -54.36 18.35 17.52
N LYS A 379 -53.40 17.45 17.77
CA LYS A 379 -53.36 16.56 18.95
C LYS A 379 -52.27 15.51 18.75
N LYS A 380 -51.07 15.81 19.21
CA LYS A 380 -50.17 14.89 19.91
C LYS A 380 -48.84 15.56 20.22
N LYS A 381 -48.89 16.52 21.08
CA LYS A 381 -47.80 16.89 21.98
C LYS A 381 -48.38 16.84 23.36
N LYS A 382 -48.11 15.78 24.14
CA LYS A 382 -48.09 15.67 25.58
C LYS A 382 -48.24 14.21 26.00
N LYS A 383 -47.13 13.67 26.38
CA LYS A 383 -46.84 12.55 27.29
C LYS A 383 -45.56 11.91 26.77
N ASP A 384 -44.39 12.02 27.34
CA ASP A 384 -44.07 11.61 28.68
C ASP A 384 -42.82 12.33 29.18
N LYS A 385 -42.98 12.98 30.24
CA LYS A 385 -41.96 13.35 31.20
C LYS A 385 -42.38 12.72 32.52
N LYS A 386 -41.51 11.90 33.08
CA LYS A 386 -41.38 11.37 34.45
C LYS A 386 -41.16 9.86 34.41
N GLN A 387 -40.00 9.38 34.84
CA GLN A 387 -39.45 9.22 36.19
C GLN A 387 -38.05 8.61 36.02
N LYS A 388 -36.94 9.26 36.38
CA LYS A 388 -36.32 9.31 37.71
C LYS A 388 -35.91 7.94 38.27
N GLN A 389 -34.59 7.76 38.28
CA GLN A 389 -33.76 7.00 39.21
C GLN A 389 -34.25 7.10 40.69
N PRO A 390 -33.72 6.33 41.68
CA PRO A 390 -32.42 5.68 41.78
C PRO A 390 -32.38 4.38 42.63
N ALA A 391 -31.13 3.84 42.73
CA ALA A 391 -30.49 3.13 43.86
C ALA A 391 -30.99 1.70 44.19
N ASP A 392 -30.27 0.76 44.61
CA ASP A 392 -29.00 0.61 45.33
C ASP A 392 -28.79 -0.88 45.64
N ASN A 393 -27.53 -1.28 45.77
CA ASN A 393 -27.04 -2.29 46.70
C ASN A 393 -27.23 -3.81 46.49
N SER A 394 -26.09 -4.37 46.57
CA SER A 394 -25.69 -5.55 47.37
C SER A 394 -25.37 -6.85 46.63
N ALA A 395 -24.07 -7.10 46.62
CA ALA A 395 -23.55 -8.47 46.74
C ALA A 395 -23.92 -9.08 48.09
N PRO A 396 -23.90 -10.40 48.30
CA PRO A 396 -22.67 -11.12 48.56
C PRO A 396 -22.59 -12.58 48.02
N ALA A 397 -21.42 -13.01 47.67
CA ALA A 397 -20.50 -13.96 48.34
C ALA A 397 -20.91 -15.43 48.55
N SER A 398 -19.93 -16.28 48.22
CA SER A 398 -19.59 -17.59 48.75
C SER A 398 -20.46 -18.77 48.27
N SER A 399 -19.92 -19.89 47.89
CA SER A 399 -18.89 -20.76 48.49
C SER A 399 -18.63 -21.96 47.55
N SER A 400 -17.40 -22.31 47.27
CA SER A 400 -16.63 -23.46 47.73
C SER A 400 -17.19 -24.85 47.39
N SER A 401 -16.38 -25.64 46.73
CA SER A 401 -15.69 -26.89 47.16
C SER A 401 -15.34 -27.74 45.95
N SER A 402 -14.06 -27.91 45.64
CA SER A 402 -13.16 -29.00 46.02
C SER A 402 -13.55 -30.37 45.45
N SER A 403 -12.72 -30.97 44.67
CA SER A 403 -11.78 -32.06 44.91
C SER A 403 -11.51 -32.83 43.63
N SER A 404 -10.27 -32.87 43.20
CA SER A 404 -9.19 -33.84 43.43
C SER A 404 -9.12 -35.01 42.45
N SER A 405 -7.93 -35.10 41.83
CA SER A 405 -7.07 -36.28 41.57
C SER A 405 -7.50 -37.15 40.39
N SER A 406 -6.64 -37.60 39.47
CA SER A 406 -5.27 -38.12 39.56
C SER A 406 -4.80 -38.51 38.18
N THR A 407 -3.55 -38.26 37.87
CA THR A 407 -2.73 -38.96 36.87
C THR A 407 -2.46 -40.41 37.33
N PRO A 408 -2.04 -41.34 36.44
CA PRO A 408 -0.68 -41.38 35.96
C PRO A 408 -0.46 -41.90 34.51
N LYS A 409 0.74 -41.60 34.01
CA LYS A 409 1.50 -42.25 32.95
C LYS A 409 1.75 -43.75 33.20
N PRO A 410 2.18 -44.55 32.20
CA PRO A 410 3.45 -44.34 31.49
C PRO A 410 3.35 -43.97 30.01
#